data_20c69e63bd08d27b1cdf1a159b4a5fde
#
_entry.id   20c69e63bd08d27b1cdf1a159b4a5fde
#
_cell.length_a   1.000
_cell.length_b   1.000
_cell.length_c   1.000
_cell.angle_alpha   90.00
_cell.angle_beta   90.00
_cell.angle_gamma   90.00
#
_symmetry.space_group_name_H-M   'P 1'
#
loop_
_entity.id
_entity.type
_entity.pdbx_description
1 polymer ?
#
loop_
_entity_poly.entity_id
_entity_poly.type
_entity_poly.pdbx_seq_one_letter_code
_entity_poly.pdbx_strand_id
1 'polypeptide(L)'
;MARKDNKEIFIGPDEGAHLPILDIAHKVPSESLGSAATIVEWGLPPGVMIPPHTHSREHECSYVLKGELTCDVGGEIVVAPVGSYVVKPRGVYHALCNAGTEPVWVIEMHAPGGFESWYDEYEQIASKFASGEIDEEEHRSTRAELSERYGVNFHDERIPEVMARFGIGP
;
A
#
# COMPACT_ATOMS: atom_id res chain seq x y z
N MET A 1 22.74 -25.23 20.86
CA MET A 1 21.68 -24.47 20.18
C MET A 1 22.01 -23.00 20.35
N ALA A 2 22.47 -22.34 19.29
CA ALA A 2 22.68 -20.88 19.30
C ALA A 2 21.29 -20.22 19.48
N ARG A 3 21.17 -19.28 20.40
CA ARG A 3 20.00 -18.42 20.49
C ARG A 3 19.89 -17.66 19.17
N LYS A 4 18.83 -17.89 18.38
CA LYS A 4 18.45 -16.98 17.32
C LYS A 4 18.31 -15.59 17.95
N ASP A 5 18.87 -14.57 17.31
CA ASP A 5 18.72 -13.20 17.77
C ASP A 5 17.23 -12.89 17.93
N ASN A 6 16.84 -12.34 19.06
CA ASN A 6 15.44 -12.03 19.41
C ASN A 6 14.74 -11.10 18.40
N LYS A 7 15.49 -10.49 17.48
CA LYS A 7 15.01 -9.60 16.41
C LYS A 7 14.10 -10.29 15.38
N GLU A 8 14.20 -11.62 15.22
CA GLU A 8 13.35 -12.35 14.26
C GLU A 8 11.94 -12.69 14.77
N ILE A 9 11.69 -12.56 16.07
CA ILE A 9 10.41 -12.97 16.70
C ILE A 9 9.66 -11.83 17.37
N PHE A 10 10.24 -10.63 17.41
CA PHE A 10 9.63 -9.46 17.99
C PHE A 10 10.06 -8.21 17.21
N ILE A 11 9.08 -7.43 16.76
CA ILE A 11 9.25 -6.14 16.10
C ILE A 11 8.42 -5.13 16.89
N GLY A 12 9.11 -4.16 17.49
CA GLY A 12 8.48 -3.12 18.29
C GLY A 12 7.67 -2.11 17.45
N PRO A 13 6.90 -1.23 18.12
CA PRO A 13 6.06 -0.25 17.41
C PRO A 13 6.86 0.67 16.49
N ASP A 14 8.06 1.09 16.91
CA ASP A 14 8.92 2.01 16.15
C ASP A 14 10.03 1.28 15.37
N GLU A 15 9.95 -0.05 15.25
CA GLU A 15 10.92 -0.88 14.53
C GLU A 15 10.36 -1.29 13.17
N GLY A 16 11.28 -1.64 12.27
CA GLY A 16 11.00 -2.01 10.86
C GLY A 16 11.78 -1.10 9.90
N ALA A 17 11.92 -1.54 8.65
CA ALA A 17 12.53 -0.72 7.61
C ALA A 17 11.50 0.32 7.13
N HIS A 18 11.83 1.61 7.29
CA HIS A 18 10.92 2.69 6.90
C HIS A 18 11.30 3.26 5.54
N LEU A 19 10.29 3.44 4.70
CA LEU A 19 10.35 4.09 3.38
C LEU A 19 9.75 5.50 3.51
N PRO A 20 10.57 6.55 3.63
CA PRO A 20 10.11 7.86 4.08
C PRO A 20 9.28 8.63 3.04
N ILE A 21 9.44 8.35 1.74
CA ILE A 21 8.66 9.02 0.69
C ILE A 21 7.24 8.42 0.61
N LEU A 22 7.13 7.11 0.78
CA LEU A 22 5.85 6.41 0.74
C LEU A 22 5.14 6.39 2.09
N ASP A 23 5.82 6.75 3.18
CA ASP A 23 5.35 6.62 4.58
C ASP A 23 4.93 5.18 4.91
N ILE A 24 5.76 4.22 4.50
CA ILE A 24 5.54 2.77 4.70
C ILE A 24 6.63 2.23 5.63
N ALA A 25 6.24 1.43 6.61
CA ALA A 25 7.13 0.66 7.45
C ALA A 25 6.97 -0.85 7.18
N HIS A 26 8.04 -1.50 6.74
CA HIS A 26 8.09 -2.97 6.63
C HIS A 26 8.17 -3.57 8.03
N LYS A 27 7.08 -4.14 8.51
CA LYS A 27 7.00 -4.73 9.86
C LYS A 27 7.39 -6.20 9.85
N VAL A 28 6.85 -6.99 8.93
CA VAL A 28 7.17 -8.41 8.81
C VAL A 28 7.50 -8.72 7.35
N PRO A 29 8.79 -8.80 6.99
CA PRO A 29 9.19 -9.17 5.64
C PRO A 29 8.83 -10.62 5.34
N SER A 30 8.57 -10.92 4.09
CA SER A 30 8.10 -12.23 3.63
C SER A 30 9.03 -13.38 4.01
N GLU A 31 10.34 -13.14 4.03
CA GLU A 31 11.35 -14.13 4.43
C GLU A 31 11.14 -14.66 5.86
N SER A 32 10.66 -13.81 6.77
CA SER A 32 10.35 -14.19 8.15
C SER A 32 9.21 -15.18 8.27
N LEU A 33 8.33 -15.24 7.26
CA LEU A 33 7.15 -16.10 7.19
C LEU A 33 7.25 -17.17 6.08
N GLY A 34 8.46 -17.41 5.56
CA GLY A 34 8.66 -18.39 4.48
C GLY A 34 7.89 -18.04 3.20
N SER A 35 7.81 -16.76 2.88
CA SER A 35 7.09 -16.18 1.74
C SER A 35 5.55 -16.33 1.79
N ALA A 36 4.99 -16.68 2.95
CA ALA A 36 3.53 -16.82 3.07
C ALA A 36 2.81 -15.46 3.05
N ALA A 37 3.41 -14.44 3.65
CA ALA A 37 2.86 -13.08 3.66
C ALA A 37 3.96 -12.04 3.89
N THR A 38 3.66 -10.79 3.53
CA THR A 38 4.35 -9.57 3.96
C THR A 38 3.39 -8.73 4.77
N ILE A 39 3.86 -8.07 5.83
CA ILE A 39 3.06 -7.13 6.60
C ILE A 39 3.78 -5.78 6.65
N VAL A 40 3.07 -4.74 6.24
CA VAL A 40 3.54 -3.35 6.31
C VAL A 40 2.56 -2.50 7.11
N GLU A 41 3.03 -1.40 7.67
CA GLU A 41 2.20 -0.32 8.19
C GLU A 41 2.40 0.90 7.31
N TRP A 42 1.32 1.64 7.06
CA TRP A 42 1.38 2.86 6.28
C TRP A 42 0.35 3.88 6.75
N GLY A 43 0.69 5.17 6.53
CA GLY A 43 -0.14 6.30 6.83
C GLY A 43 -0.75 6.91 5.58
N LEU A 44 -1.99 7.44 5.67
CA LEU A 44 -2.65 8.14 4.60
C LEU A 44 -3.19 9.49 5.11
N PRO A 45 -2.56 10.61 4.71
CA PRO A 45 -3.04 11.95 5.05
C PRO A 45 -4.46 12.22 4.51
N PRO A 46 -5.20 13.17 5.09
CA PRO A 46 -6.50 13.59 4.57
C PRO A 46 -6.44 13.99 3.09
N GLY A 47 -7.42 13.54 2.31
CA GLY A 47 -7.55 13.83 0.89
C GLY A 47 -6.62 13.03 -0.02
N VAL A 48 -5.75 12.18 0.53
CA VAL A 48 -4.83 11.34 -0.26
C VAL A 48 -5.51 10.03 -0.65
N MET A 49 -5.26 9.60 -1.89
CA MET A 49 -5.78 8.37 -2.46
C MET A 49 -4.64 7.47 -2.95
N ILE A 50 -4.74 6.19 -2.66
CA ILE A 50 -4.00 5.16 -3.38
C ILE A 50 -4.78 4.87 -4.66
N PRO A 51 -4.17 5.12 -5.84
CA PRO A 51 -4.87 5.03 -7.12
C PRO A 51 -5.51 3.67 -7.36
N PRO A 52 -6.58 3.62 -8.19
CA PRO A 52 -7.21 2.37 -8.58
C PRO A 52 -6.22 1.39 -9.19
N HIS A 53 -6.18 0.16 -8.67
CA HIS A 53 -5.27 -0.88 -9.16
C HIS A 53 -5.79 -2.30 -8.90
N THR A 54 -5.09 -3.26 -9.48
CA THR A 54 -5.37 -4.70 -9.34
C THR A 54 -4.06 -5.45 -9.12
N HIS A 55 -4.02 -6.36 -8.16
CA HIS A 55 -2.92 -7.30 -7.99
C HIS A 55 -3.23 -8.63 -8.68
N SER A 56 -2.32 -9.11 -9.53
CA SER A 56 -2.47 -10.40 -10.21
C SER A 56 -1.90 -11.58 -9.42
N ARG A 57 -1.13 -11.33 -8.37
CA ARG A 57 -0.41 -12.35 -7.61
C ARG A 57 -0.86 -12.45 -6.16
N GLU A 58 -1.10 -11.32 -5.50
CA GLU A 58 -1.38 -11.24 -4.08
C GLU A 58 -2.87 -11.05 -3.80
N HIS A 59 -3.33 -11.60 -2.69
CA HIS A 59 -4.48 -11.09 -1.95
C HIS A 59 -3.97 -10.03 -0.98
N GLU A 60 -4.78 -9.02 -0.72
CA GLU A 60 -4.49 -8.02 0.28
C GLU A 60 -5.56 -7.99 1.37
N CYS A 61 -5.14 -7.57 2.56
CA CYS A 61 -6.06 -7.33 3.66
C CYS A 61 -5.57 -6.14 4.48
N SER A 62 -6.36 -5.07 4.51
CA SER A 62 -6.11 -3.92 5.36
C SER A 62 -6.76 -4.10 6.73
N TYR A 63 -6.07 -3.71 7.81
CA TYR A 63 -6.64 -3.54 9.14
C TYR A 63 -6.45 -2.09 9.59
N VAL A 64 -7.54 -1.42 9.94
CA VAL A 64 -7.53 0.00 10.31
C VAL A 64 -7.10 0.18 11.75
N LEU A 65 -5.92 0.79 11.97
CA LEU A 65 -5.37 1.09 13.29
C LEU A 65 -5.88 2.43 13.84
N LYS A 66 -6.04 3.43 12.96
CA LYS A 66 -6.45 4.78 13.33
C LYS A 66 -7.21 5.44 12.18
N GLY A 67 -8.15 6.31 12.50
CA GLY A 67 -8.95 7.03 11.51
C GLY A 67 -10.04 6.19 10.87
N GLU A 68 -10.43 6.54 9.66
CA GLU A 68 -11.47 5.87 8.90
C GLU A 68 -11.02 5.74 7.43
N LEU A 69 -10.89 4.52 6.95
CA LEU A 69 -10.43 4.22 5.60
C LEU A 69 -11.63 4.06 4.66
N THR A 70 -11.67 4.82 3.58
CA THR A 70 -12.65 4.63 2.50
C THR A 70 -12.03 3.80 1.38
N CYS A 71 -12.71 2.75 0.96
CA CYS A 71 -12.25 1.84 -0.09
C CYS A 71 -13.30 1.65 -1.18
N ASP A 72 -12.86 1.52 -2.42
CA ASP A 72 -13.64 0.94 -3.52
C ASP A 72 -13.06 -0.45 -3.80
N VAL A 73 -13.82 -1.50 -3.57
CA VAL A 73 -13.41 -2.88 -3.84
C VAL A 73 -14.41 -3.52 -4.79
N GLY A 74 -13.96 -3.79 -6.02
CA GLY A 74 -14.82 -4.39 -7.04
C GLY A 74 -16.03 -3.54 -7.44
N GLY A 75 -15.99 -2.23 -7.20
CA GLY A 75 -17.09 -1.29 -7.43
C GLY A 75 -17.99 -1.06 -6.22
N GLU A 76 -17.74 -1.69 -5.10
CA GLU A 76 -18.44 -1.47 -3.82
C GLU A 76 -17.66 -0.50 -2.94
N ILE A 77 -18.31 0.58 -2.50
CA ILE A 77 -17.71 1.54 -1.55
C ILE A 77 -17.91 1.04 -0.13
N VAL A 78 -16.81 0.95 0.59
CA VAL A 78 -16.75 0.57 1.99
C VAL A 78 -16.10 1.69 2.80
N VAL A 79 -16.73 2.09 3.90
CA VAL A 79 -16.16 3.00 4.90
C VAL A 79 -15.81 2.17 6.13
N ALA A 80 -14.54 2.07 6.42
CA ALA A 80 -13.99 1.16 7.42
C ALA A 80 -13.43 1.94 8.61
N PRO A 81 -14.13 1.97 9.77
CA PRO A 81 -13.62 2.58 11.00
C PRO A 81 -12.50 1.73 11.64
N VAL A 82 -11.86 2.27 12.68
CA VAL A 82 -10.87 1.56 13.51
C VAL A 82 -11.36 0.17 13.91
N GLY A 83 -10.47 -0.83 13.77
CA GLY A 83 -10.77 -2.23 14.09
C GLY A 83 -11.38 -3.02 12.94
N SER A 84 -11.65 -2.39 11.80
CA SER A 84 -12.19 -3.04 10.60
C SER A 84 -11.11 -3.75 9.81
N TYR A 85 -11.52 -4.83 9.13
CA TYR A 85 -10.73 -5.50 8.08
C TYR A 85 -11.38 -5.24 6.72
N VAL A 86 -10.58 -4.89 5.72
CA VAL A 86 -10.99 -4.76 4.32
C VAL A 86 -10.22 -5.79 3.50
N VAL A 87 -10.93 -6.76 2.94
CA VAL A 87 -10.34 -7.82 2.12
C VAL A 87 -10.39 -7.42 0.65
N LYS A 88 -9.24 -7.47 0.00
CA LYS A 88 -9.05 -7.15 -1.42
C LYS A 88 -8.52 -8.41 -2.13
N PRO A 89 -9.40 -9.27 -2.66
CA PRO A 89 -8.97 -10.50 -3.30
C PRO A 89 -8.11 -10.24 -4.53
N ARG A 90 -7.15 -11.11 -4.79
CA ARG A 90 -6.35 -11.10 -6.02
C ARG A 90 -7.25 -11.01 -7.26
N GLY A 91 -6.87 -10.15 -8.20
CA GLY A 91 -7.62 -9.91 -9.43
C GLY A 91 -8.84 -8.99 -9.27
N VAL A 92 -9.18 -8.61 -8.05
CA VAL A 92 -10.27 -7.66 -7.80
C VAL A 92 -9.70 -6.24 -7.78
N TYR A 93 -10.27 -5.39 -8.60
CA TYR A 93 -9.99 -3.96 -8.62
C TYR A 93 -10.27 -3.32 -7.25
N HIS A 94 -9.37 -2.44 -6.82
CA HIS A 94 -9.57 -1.66 -5.62
C HIS A 94 -8.84 -0.31 -5.64
N ALA A 95 -9.34 0.63 -4.85
CA ALA A 95 -8.75 1.92 -4.53
C ALA A 95 -9.01 2.24 -3.06
N LEU A 96 -8.10 2.99 -2.43
CA LEU A 96 -8.22 3.39 -1.04
C LEU A 96 -8.03 4.89 -0.91
N CYS A 97 -8.73 5.50 0.04
CA CYS A 97 -8.66 6.94 0.23
C CYS A 97 -8.89 7.29 1.70
N ASN A 98 -8.25 8.37 2.13
CA ASN A 98 -8.65 9.07 3.33
C ASN A 98 -9.59 10.21 2.96
N ALA A 99 -10.89 9.95 2.98
CA ALA A 99 -11.93 10.97 2.75
C ALA A 99 -12.26 11.82 4.01
N GLY A 100 -11.62 11.52 5.14
CA GLY A 100 -11.79 12.21 6.42
C GLY A 100 -10.88 13.42 6.58
N THR A 101 -10.82 13.93 7.82
CA THR A 101 -10.04 15.12 8.21
C THR A 101 -8.82 14.77 9.08
N GLU A 102 -8.75 13.54 9.57
CA GLU A 102 -7.65 13.04 10.41
C GLU A 102 -6.83 11.99 9.66
N PRO A 103 -5.53 11.84 9.94
CA PRO A 103 -4.72 10.81 9.31
C PRO A 103 -5.25 9.39 9.59
N VAL A 104 -5.24 8.56 8.59
CA VAL A 104 -5.53 7.12 8.68
C VAL A 104 -4.24 6.34 8.80
N TRP A 105 -4.21 5.33 9.68
CA TRP A 105 -3.12 4.36 9.78
C TRP A 105 -3.65 2.94 9.59
N VAL A 106 -2.93 2.16 8.82
CA VAL A 106 -3.36 0.84 8.37
C VAL A 106 -2.21 -0.16 8.50
N ILE A 107 -2.53 -1.38 8.94
CA ILE A 107 -1.71 -2.55 8.67
C ILE A 107 -2.17 -3.14 7.33
N GLU A 108 -1.25 -3.37 6.42
CA GLU A 108 -1.52 -4.03 5.15
C GLU A 108 -0.80 -5.37 5.08
N MET A 109 -1.52 -6.42 4.74
CA MET A 109 -0.98 -7.75 4.55
C MET A 109 -1.14 -8.17 3.08
N HIS A 110 -0.03 -8.59 2.47
CA HIS A 110 0.01 -9.18 1.13
C HIS A 110 0.28 -10.69 1.24
N ALA A 111 -0.53 -11.50 0.58
CA ALA A 111 -0.38 -12.95 0.58
C ALA A 111 -0.58 -13.53 -0.85
N PRO A 112 0.44 -14.27 -1.41
CA PRO A 112 1.74 -14.57 -0.82
C PRO A 112 2.59 -13.32 -0.58
N GLY A 113 3.66 -13.45 0.19
CA GLY A 113 4.65 -12.42 0.42
C GLY A 113 5.56 -12.20 -0.79
N GLY A 114 6.35 -11.11 -0.74
CA GLY A 114 7.28 -10.69 -1.80
C GLY A 114 6.95 -9.34 -2.40
N PHE A 115 5.77 -8.80 -2.10
CA PHE A 115 5.34 -7.49 -2.62
C PHE A 115 6.13 -6.32 -2.00
N GLU A 116 6.76 -6.51 -0.86
CA GLU A 116 7.65 -5.53 -0.24
C GLU A 116 8.74 -5.02 -1.19
N SER A 117 9.24 -5.86 -2.08
CA SER A 117 10.24 -5.46 -3.06
C SER A 117 9.73 -4.42 -4.07
N TRP A 118 8.42 -4.42 -4.36
CA TRP A 118 7.81 -3.36 -5.16
C TRP A 118 7.88 -2.01 -4.44
N TYR A 119 7.59 -1.97 -3.14
CA TYR A 119 7.69 -0.75 -2.34
C TYR A 119 9.12 -0.23 -2.29
N ASP A 120 10.11 -1.10 -2.08
CA ASP A 120 11.53 -0.73 -2.02
C ASP A 120 12.02 -0.10 -3.33
N GLU A 121 11.63 -0.67 -4.48
CA GLU A 121 11.99 -0.12 -5.77
C GLU A 121 11.19 1.15 -6.10
N TYR A 122 9.90 1.19 -5.75
CA TYR A 122 9.07 2.36 -6.01
C TYR A 122 9.48 3.57 -5.15
N GLU A 123 9.93 3.36 -3.91
CA GLU A 123 10.53 4.42 -3.08
C GLU A 123 11.65 5.17 -3.80
N GLN A 124 12.51 4.45 -4.55
CA GLN A 124 13.60 5.06 -5.31
C GLN A 124 13.06 5.91 -6.48
N ILE A 125 12.04 5.43 -7.16
CA ILE A 125 11.38 6.16 -8.27
C ILE A 125 10.68 7.41 -7.72
N ALA A 126 9.92 7.26 -6.65
CA ALA A 126 9.20 8.35 -6.00
C ALA A 126 10.16 9.43 -5.44
N SER A 127 11.31 9.00 -4.90
CA SER A 127 12.36 9.93 -4.44
C SER A 127 12.95 10.75 -5.57
N LYS A 128 13.24 10.15 -6.72
CA LYS A 128 13.73 10.86 -7.90
C LYS A 128 12.70 11.86 -8.45
N PHE A 129 11.43 11.47 -8.44
CA PHE A 129 10.35 12.36 -8.85
C PHE A 129 10.20 13.54 -7.87
N ALA A 130 10.20 13.29 -6.57
CA ALA A 130 10.10 14.31 -5.55
C ALA A 130 11.27 15.31 -5.57
N SER A 131 12.48 14.85 -5.94
CA SER A 131 13.66 15.71 -6.09
C SER A 131 13.71 16.48 -7.43
N GLY A 132 12.82 16.17 -8.38
CA GLY A 132 12.83 16.74 -9.73
C GLY A 132 13.93 16.18 -10.65
N GLU A 133 14.51 15.03 -10.28
CA GLU A 133 15.50 14.32 -11.13
C GLU A 133 14.84 13.70 -12.36
N ILE A 134 13.59 13.24 -12.22
CA ILE A 134 12.74 12.73 -13.31
C ILE A 134 11.45 13.55 -13.40
N ASP A 135 10.90 13.68 -14.60
CA ASP A 135 9.62 14.36 -14.82
C ASP A 135 8.42 13.41 -14.64
N GLU A 136 7.21 13.96 -14.82
CA GLU A 136 5.97 13.21 -14.63
C GLU A 136 5.82 12.05 -15.64
N GLU A 137 6.28 12.24 -16.89
CA GLU A 137 6.20 11.22 -17.93
C GLU A 137 7.13 10.04 -17.61
N GLU A 138 8.37 10.35 -17.24
CA GLU A 138 9.35 9.35 -16.84
C GLU A 138 8.93 8.63 -15.55
N HIS A 139 8.42 9.37 -14.55
CA HIS A 139 7.87 8.76 -13.32
C HIS A 139 6.76 7.76 -13.65
N ARG A 140 5.80 8.14 -14.51
CA ARG A 140 4.67 7.27 -14.90
C ARG A 140 5.13 6.03 -15.65
N SER A 141 6.04 6.20 -16.65
CA SER A 141 6.55 5.06 -17.42
C SER A 141 7.34 4.09 -16.56
N THR A 142 8.23 4.60 -15.70
CA THR A 142 9.04 3.75 -14.82
C THR A 142 8.19 3.02 -13.78
N ARG A 143 7.16 3.70 -13.21
CA ARG A 143 6.19 3.05 -12.33
C ARG A 143 5.42 1.95 -13.06
N ALA A 144 5.03 2.16 -14.32
CA ALA A 144 4.30 1.15 -15.09
C ALA A 144 5.16 -0.09 -15.36
N GLU A 145 6.42 0.08 -15.77
CA GLU A 145 7.37 -1.02 -15.98
C GLU A 145 7.63 -1.81 -14.69
N LEU A 146 7.82 -1.11 -13.57
CA LEU A 146 7.97 -1.74 -12.26
C LEU A 146 6.73 -2.56 -11.92
N SER A 147 5.55 -1.97 -12.09
CA SER A 147 4.28 -2.58 -11.72
C SER A 147 3.98 -3.84 -12.55
N GLU A 148 4.31 -3.84 -13.84
CA GLU A 148 4.21 -5.03 -14.69
C GLU A 148 5.07 -6.19 -14.16
N ARG A 149 6.31 -5.91 -13.73
CA ARG A 149 7.22 -6.93 -13.15
C ARG A 149 6.65 -7.58 -11.89
N TYR A 150 5.91 -6.82 -11.09
CA TYR A 150 5.30 -7.30 -9.84
C TYR A 150 3.84 -7.72 -9.99
N GLY A 151 3.26 -7.58 -11.18
CA GLY A 151 1.89 -7.99 -11.45
C GLY A 151 0.83 -7.05 -10.88
N VAL A 152 1.19 -5.78 -10.70
CA VAL A 152 0.25 -4.70 -10.38
C VAL A 152 -0.20 -4.04 -11.67
N ASN A 153 -1.48 -3.75 -11.79
CA ASN A 153 -2.02 -2.99 -12.92
C ASN A 153 -2.77 -1.78 -12.39
N PHE A 154 -2.25 -0.58 -12.63
CA PHE A 154 -2.91 0.68 -12.31
C PHE A 154 -3.94 1.05 -13.38
N HIS A 155 -5.07 1.58 -12.94
CA HIS A 155 -6.20 2.02 -13.76
C HIS A 155 -6.34 3.54 -13.65
N ASP A 156 -5.28 4.26 -14.06
CA ASP A 156 -5.18 5.72 -13.87
C ASP A 156 -6.33 6.46 -14.59
N GLU A 157 -6.87 5.90 -15.67
CA GLU A 157 -8.04 6.43 -16.38
C GLU A 157 -9.32 6.49 -15.52
N ARG A 158 -9.36 5.70 -14.44
CA ARG A 158 -10.50 5.67 -13.51
C ARG A 158 -10.34 6.63 -12.32
N ILE A 159 -9.20 7.29 -12.17
CA ILE A 159 -8.95 8.21 -11.05
C ILE A 159 -10.07 9.25 -10.90
N PRO A 160 -10.51 9.98 -11.96
CA PRO A 160 -11.55 10.99 -11.80
C PRO A 160 -12.91 10.43 -11.33
N GLU A 161 -13.28 9.24 -11.83
CA GLU A 161 -14.50 8.53 -11.41
C GLU A 161 -14.43 8.18 -9.92
N VAL A 162 -13.31 7.60 -9.50
CA VAL A 162 -13.12 7.11 -8.12
C VAL A 162 -13.05 8.27 -7.13
N MET A 163 -12.33 9.34 -7.47
CA MET A 163 -12.29 10.55 -6.65
C MET A 163 -13.70 11.14 -6.42
N ALA A 164 -14.49 11.22 -7.49
CA ALA A 164 -15.88 11.69 -7.38
C ALA A 164 -16.73 10.78 -6.47
N ARG A 165 -16.54 9.46 -6.55
CA ARG A 165 -17.24 8.49 -5.68
C ARG A 165 -16.81 8.56 -4.23
N PHE A 166 -15.54 8.90 -3.97
CA PHE A 166 -15.03 9.12 -2.61
C PHE A 166 -15.39 10.51 -2.06
N GLY A 167 -15.89 11.42 -2.89
CA GLY A 167 -16.21 12.79 -2.48
C GLY A 167 -14.98 13.65 -2.21
N ILE A 168 -13.82 13.29 -2.78
CA ILE A 168 -12.58 14.07 -2.72
C ILE A 168 -12.42 14.86 -4.02
N GLY A 169 -12.04 16.14 -3.88
CA GLY A 169 -11.79 17.01 -5.03
C GLY A 169 -10.50 16.62 -5.79
N PRO A 170 -10.35 17.09 -7.05
CA PRO A 170 -9.10 16.94 -7.79
C PRO A 170 -7.97 17.76 -7.19
#